data_2263083a4fd219c000e81d72d2914775
#
_entry.id   2263083a4fd219c000e81d72d2914775
#
_cell.length_a   1.000
_cell.length_b   1.000
_cell.length_c   1.000
_cell.angle_alpha   90.00
_cell.angle_beta   90.00
_cell.angle_gamma   90.00
#
_symmetry.space_group_name_H-M   'P 1'
#
loop_
_entity.id
_entity.type
_entity.pdbx_description
1 polymer ?
#
loop_
_entity_poly.entity_id
_entity_poly.type
_entity_poly.pdbx_seq_one_letter_code
_entity_poly.pdbx_strand_id
1 'polypeptide(L)'
;MLTRSEAFELVKQHVSNRNLVKHMIAVEGVMRRLASHFGEDEEVWGLAGLLHDLDYSETVNAFERHGFRTAELLAGKDIPPEAVHAIIAHTGHIPCESRKDRALYAVDPLTGLIVAAVLMHPQKKLAALDVDFILRRFKEKRFAAGADREQIQTCAQLGLSLEEFLKLGLEGMAAVADQLGF
;
A
#
# COMPACT_ATOMS: atom_id res chain seq x y z
N MET A 1 16.35 -5.82 -13.21
CA MET A 1 15.33 -5.17 -12.36
C MET A 1 15.81 -5.20 -10.90
N LEU A 2 15.63 -4.10 -10.20
CA LEU A 2 15.95 -3.97 -8.76
C LEU A 2 15.30 -5.13 -8.00
N THR A 3 16.08 -5.85 -7.19
CA THR A 3 15.55 -6.92 -6.36
C THR A 3 14.81 -6.37 -5.13
N ARG A 4 13.88 -7.16 -4.54
CA ARG A 4 13.21 -6.77 -3.29
C ARG A 4 14.21 -6.42 -2.18
N SER A 5 15.31 -7.17 -2.08
CA SER A 5 16.34 -6.93 -1.06
C SER A 5 17.01 -5.57 -1.23
N GLU A 6 17.38 -5.21 -2.46
CA GLU A 6 17.97 -3.91 -2.78
C GLU A 6 16.96 -2.78 -2.56
N ALA A 7 15.69 -2.98 -2.92
CA ALA A 7 14.60 -2.03 -2.66
C ALA A 7 14.42 -1.80 -1.14
N PHE A 8 14.47 -2.87 -0.34
CA PHE A 8 14.34 -2.75 1.10
C PHE A 8 15.55 -2.04 1.76
N GLU A 9 16.76 -2.19 1.21
CA GLU A 9 17.91 -1.37 1.65
C GLU A 9 17.67 0.12 1.38
N LEU A 10 17.05 0.50 0.25
CA LEU A 10 16.65 1.90 0.01
C LEU A 10 15.62 2.39 1.05
N VAL A 11 14.63 1.56 1.38
CA VAL A 11 13.66 1.90 2.44
C VAL A 11 14.40 2.19 3.75
N LYS A 12 15.34 1.34 4.17
CA LYS A 12 16.12 1.54 5.41
C LYS A 12 17.02 2.80 5.37
N GLN A 13 17.48 3.19 4.19
CA GLN A 13 18.31 4.39 4.02
C GLN A 13 17.51 5.68 4.14
N HIS A 14 16.27 5.69 3.63
CA HIS A 14 15.46 6.91 3.52
C HIS A 14 14.37 7.02 4.59
N VAL A 15 13.93 5.90 5.18
CA VAL A 15 12.80 5.85 6.10
C VAL A 15 13.24 5.35 7.49
N SER A 16 13.34 6.27 8.45
CA SER A 16 13.70 5.94 9.84
C SER A 16 12.48 5.56 10.70
N ASN A 17 11.29 5.97 10.33
CA ASN A 17 10.05 5.67 11.06
C ASN A 17 9.63 4.22 10.84
N ARG A 18 9.73 3.41 11.90
CA ARG A 18 9.39 1.98 11.86
C ARG A 18 7.94 1.69 11.46
N ASN A 19 7.00 2.57 11.82
CA ASN A 19 5.60 2.37 11.45
C ASN A 19 5.39 2.64 9.96
N LEU A 20 6.09 3.62 9.38
CA LEU A 20 6.08 3.87 7.95
C LEU A 20 6.73 2.71 7.19
N VAL A 21 7.85 2.16 7.67
CA VAL A 21 8.45 0.95 7.08
C VAL A 21 7.45 -0.22 7.07
N LYS A 22 6.74 -0.45 8.18
CA LYS A 22 5.69 -1.48 8.24
C LYS A 22 4.54 -1.21 7.29
N HIS A 23 4.13 0.05 7.15
CA HIS A 23 3.12 0.45 6.18
C HIS A 23 3.56 0.09 4.75
N MET A 24 4.78 0.45 4.36
CA MET A 24 5.34 0.14 3.03
C MET A 24 5.39 -1.38 2.78
N ILE A 25 5.75 -2.18 3.78
CA ILE A 25 5.72 -3.66 3.69
C ILE A 25 4.29 -4.18 3.56
N ALA A 26 3.33 -3.59 4.28
CA ALA A 26 1.92 -3.97 4.19
C ALA A 26 1.36 -3.68 2.79
N VAL A 27 1.66 -2.49 2.25
CA VAL A 27 1.29 -2.10 0.88
C VAL A 27 1.94 -3.04 -0.14
N GLU A 28 3.23 -3.38 0.00
CA GLU A 28 3.91 -4.38 -0.83
C GLU A 28 3.13 -5.71 -0.85
N GLY A 29 2.78 -6.23 0.33
CA GLY A 29 2.09 -7.52 0.44
C GLY A 29 0.73 -7.51 -0.27
N VAL A 30 -0.04 -6.44 -0.12
CA VAL A 30 -1.35 -6.30 -0.79
C VAL A 30 -1.17 -6.13 -2.29
N MET A 31 -0.20 -5.33 -2.75
CA MET A 31 0.07 -5.13 -4.18
C MET A 31 0.48 -6.44 -4.86
N ARG A 32 1.35 -7.25 -4.25
CA ARG A 32 1.69 -8.59 -4.74
C ARG A 32 0.46 -9.49 -4.87
N ARG A 33 -0.39 -9.50 -3.84
CA ARG A 33 -1.61 -10.30 -3.84
C ARG A 33 -2.60 -9.89 -4.93
N LEU A 34 -2.74 -8.59 -5.18
CA LEU A 34 -3.56 -8.07 -6.28
C LEU A 34 -2.97 -8.40 -7.65
N ALA A 35 -1.64 -8.29 -7.81
CA ALA A 35 -0.97 -8.69 -9.05
C ALA A 35 -1.26 -10.16 -9.38
N SER A 36 -1.09 -11.06 -8.40
CA SER A 36 -1.43 -12.47 -8.52
C SER A 36 -2.90 -12.70 -8.91
N HIS A 37 -3.83 -11.96 -8.29
CA HIS A 37 -5.25 -12.02 -8.61
C HIS A 37 -5.55 -11.64 -10.06
N PHE A 38 -4.85 -10.64 -10.60
CA PHE A 38 -5.05 -10.14 -11.96
C PHE A 38 -4.17 -10.84 -13.02
N GLY A 39 -3.29 -11.75 -12.60
CA GLY A 39 -2.34 -12.42 -13.51
C GLY A 39 -1.24 -11.47 -14.02
N GLU A 40 -0.85 -10.49 -13.19
CA GLU A 40 0.17 -9.48 -13.50
C GLU A 40 1.48 -9.77 -12.74
N ASP A 41 2.56 -9.02 -13.04
CA ASP A 41 3.87 -9.22 -12.45
C ASP A 41 3.92 -8.81 -10.98
N GLU A 42 3.99 -9.81 -10.07
CA GLU A 42 4.03 -9.60 -8.63
C GLU A 42 5.27 -8.83 -8.16
N GLU A 43 6.41 -8.96 -8.85
CA GLU A 43 7.64 -8.23 -8.49
C GLU A 43 7.51 -6.74 -8.80
N VAL A 44 7.01 -6.41 -9.98
CA VAL A 44 6.81 -5.00 -10.39
C VAL A 44 5.78 -4.31 -9.49
N TRP A 45 4.67 -4.98 -9.19
CA TRP A 45 3.64 -4.43 -8.30
C TRP A 45 4.14 -4.32 -6.86
N GLY A 46 4.87 -5.34 -6.38
CA GLY A 46 5.47 -5.32 -5.05
C GLY A 46 6.49 -4.20 -4.88
N LEU A 47 7.35 -3.97 -5.88
CA LEU A 47 8.30 -2.86 -5.86
C LEU A 47 7.59 -1.49 -5.79
N ALA A 48 6.52 -1.29 -6.56
CA ALA A 48 5.74 -0.06 -6.48
C ALA A 48 5.18 0.14 -5.06
N GLY A 49 4.61 -0.91 -4.46
CA GLY A 49 4.09 -0.85 -3.09
C GLY A 49 5.18 -0.64 -2.04
N LEU A 50 6.32 -1.31 -2.16
CA LEU A 50 7.41 -1.19 -1.18
C LEU A 50 8.08 0.19 -1.20
N LEU A 51 8.12 0.86 -2.36
CA LEU A 51 8.89 2.09 -2.57
C LEU A 51 8.03 3.36 -2.61
N HIS A 52 6.68 3.26 -2.54
CA HIS A 52 5.79 4.39 -2.79
C HIS A 52 6.04 5.60 -1.89
N ASP A 53 6.42 5.38 -0.65
CA ASP A 53 6.56 6.37 0.43
C ASP A 53 8.02 6.67 0.82
N LEU A 54 9.01 6.39 -0.05
CA LEU A 54 10.43 6.65 0.25
C LEU A 54 10.69 8.09 0.65
N ASP A 55 9.97 9.03 0.09
CA ASP A 55 10.14 10.46 0.31
C ASP A 55 9.23 11.04 1.39
N TYR A 56 8.31 10.26 1.96
CA TYR A 56 7.25 10.79 2.82
C TYR A 56 7.79 11.59 4.00
N SER A 57 8.89 11.15 4.62
CA SER A 57 9.53 11.87 5.73
C SER A 57 10.07 13.26 5.31
N GLU A 58 10.44 13.44 4.04
CA GLU A 58 10.94 14.70 3.48
C GLU A 58 9.78 15.58 2.99
N THR A 59 8.67 14.99 2.55
CA THR A 59 7.59 15.68 1.84
C THR A 59 6.32 15.90 2.64
N VAL A 60 6.26 15.42 3.88
CA VAL A 60 5.08 15.56 4.76
C VAL A 60 4.59 17.01 4.92
N ASN A 61 5.49 18.00 4.83
CA ASN A 61 5.17 19.43 4.85
C ASN A 61 5.25 20.10 3.47
N ALA A 62 5.43 19.33 2.40
CA ALA A 62 5.54 19.77 1.01
C ALA A 62 4.91 18.70 0.11
N PHE A 63 3.61 18.44 0.35
CA PHE A 63 2.89 17.31 -0.26
C PHE A 63 2.90 17.37 -1.80
N GLU A 64 2.96 18.57 -2.38
CA GLU A 64 3.08 18.75 -3.83
C GLU A 64 4.33 18.10 -4.44
N ARG A 65 5.33 17.75 -3.62
CA ARG A 65 6.55 17.02 -4.03
C ARG A 65 6.47 15.52 -3.80
N HIS A 66 5.48 15.07 -3.04
CA HIS A 66 5.33 13.65 -2.68
C HIS A 66 5.16 12.78 -3.93
N GLY A 67 5.82 11.63 -3.97
CA GLY A 67 5.92 10.75 -5.11
C GLY A 67 6.92 11.21 -6.18
N PHE A 68 6.96 12.50 -6.54
CA PHE A 68 7.97 13.04 -7.43
C PHE A 68 9.38 12.93 -6.83
N ARG A 69 9.51 13.20 -5.53
CA ARG A 69 10.78 13.07 -4.84
C ARG A 69 11.22 11.61 -4.76
N THR A 70 10.30 10.67 -4.58
CA THR A 70 10.60 9.24 -4.70
C THR A 70 11.12 8.89 -6.10
N ALA A 71 10.50 9.41 -7.16
CA ALA A 71 10.98 9.19 -8.53
C ALA A 71 12.41 9.73 -8.74
N GLU A 72 12.76 10.89 -8.16
CA GLU A 72 14.14 11.41 -8.17
C GLU A 72 15.12 10.45 -7.46
N LEU A 73 14.74 9.92 -6.29
CA LEU A 73 15.57 8.98 -5.52
C LEU A 73 15.79 7.65 -6.25
N LEU A 74 14.85 7.28 -7.11
CA LEU A 74 14.90 6.07 -7.94
C LEU A 74 15.59 6.30 -9.30
N ALA A 75 15.93 7.54 -9.65
CA ALA A 75 16.60 7.84 -10.90
C ALA A 75 17.93 7.08 -11.04
N GLY A 76 18.15 6.46 -12.20
CA GLY A 76 19.34 5.64 -12.46
C GLY A 76 19.34 4.24 -11.84
N LYS A 77 18.28 3.84 -11.14
CA LYS A 77 18.08 2.47 -10.65
C LYS A 77 17.29 1.66 -11.68
N ASP A 78 17.55 0.35 -11.73
CA ASP A 78 16.88 -0.58 -12.65
C ASP A 78 15.47 -0.93 -12.13
N ILE A 79 14.56 0.06 -12.16
CA ILE A 79 13.16 -0.07 -11.80
C ILE A 79 12.27 0.17 -13.02
N PRO A 80 11.21 -0.64 -13.25
CA PRO A 80 10.30 -0.43 -14.37
C PRO A 80 9.63 0.95 -14.32
N PRO A 81 9.59 1.68 -15.46
CA PRO A 81 8.96 3.02 -15.51
C PRO A 81 7.50 3.03 -15.04
N GLU A 82 6.76 1.95 -15.31
CA GLU A 82 5.38 1.81 -14.89
C GLU A 82 5.23 1.63 -13.36
N ALA A 83 6.25 1.14 -12.65
CA ALA A 83 6.26 1.14 -11.20
C ALA A 83 6.48 2.56 -10.65
N VAL A 84 7.38 3.32 -11.27
CA VAL A 84 7.60 4.73 -10.92
C VAL A 84 6.36 5.58 -11.20
N HIS A 85 5.67 5.32 -12.32
CA HIS A 85 4.40 6.00 -12.63
C HIS A 85 3.36 5.74 -11.54
N ALA A 86 3.17 4.48 -11.12
CA ALA A 86 2.24 4.14 -10.05
C ALA A 86 2.60 4.84 -8.72
N ILE A 87 3.90 4.95 -8.39
CA ILE A 87 4.40 5.68 -7.23
C ILE A 87 4.01 7.16 -7.29
N ILE A 88 4.08 7.81 -8.43
CA ILE A 88 3.64 9.21 -8.55
C ILE A 88 2.11 9.29 -8.52
N ALA A 89 1.42 8.40 -9.22
CA ALA A 89 -0.04 8.43 -9.36
C ALA A 89 -0.79 8.18 -8.05
N HIS A 90 -0.19 7.43 -7.09
CA HIS A 90 -0.85 7.16 -5.80
C HIS A 90 -1.10 8.42 -4.98
N THR A 91 -0.33 9.47 -5.19
CA THR A 91 -0.49 10.77 -4.50
C THR A 91 -1.67 11.59 -5.03
N GLY A 92 -2.22 11.23 -6.20
CA GLY A 92 -3.24 12.01 -6.91
C GLY A 92 -2.68 13.20 -7.71
N HIS A 93 -1.36 13.39 -7.79
CA HIS A 93 -0.75 14.49 -8.57
C HIS A 93 -0.84 14.26 -10.08
N ILE A 94 -0.88 13.00 -10.51
CA ILE A 94 -1.10 12.62 -11.90
C ILE A 94 -2.23 11.59 -11.98
N PRO A 95 -2.91 11.46 -13.13
CA PRO A 95 -4.00 10.49 -13.25
C PRO A 95 -3.51 9.04 -13.18
N CYS A 96 -4.35 8.15 -12.64
CA CYS A 96 -4.14 6.71 -12.69
C CYS A 96 -4.48 6.19 -14.10
N GLU A 97 -3.48 5.78 -14.86
CA GLU A 97 -3.62 5.27 -16.23
C GLU A 97 -3.73 3.75 -16.28
N SER A 98 -2.96 3.06 -15.45
CA SER A 98 -2.90 1.60 -15.40
C SER A 98 -3.73 1.00 -14.25
N ARG A 99 -3.92 -0.33 -14.30
CA ARG A 99 -4.52 -1.08 -13.19
C ARG A 99 -3.65 -1.00 -11.93
N LYS A 100 -2.33 -1.05 -12.08
CA LYS A 100 -1.35 -0.91 -11.00
C LYS A 100 -1.48 0.43 -10.28
N ASP A 101 -1.64 1.54 -11.01
CA ASP A 101 -1.81 2.87 -10.44
C ASP A 101 -3.06 2.93 -9.57
N ARG A 102 -4.20 2.46 -10.12
CA ARG A 102 -5.48 2.41 -9.39
C ARG A 102 -5.41 1.51 -8.17
N ALA A 103 -4.66 0.40 -8.28
CA ALA A 103 -4.46 -0.52 -7.17
C ALA A 103 -3.67 0.16 -6.04
N LEU A 104 -2.51 0.75 -6.35
CA LEU A 104 -1.69 1.40 -5.34
C LEU A 104 -2.43 2.57 -4.68
N TYR A 105 -3.15 3.38 -5.47
CA TYR A 105 -3.98 4.46 -4.97
C TYR A 105 -5.02 3.98 -3.94
N ALA A 106 -5.73 2.89 -4.23
CA ALA A 106 -6.75 2.35 -3.33
C ALA A 106 -6.17 1.58 -2.12
N VAL A 107 -5.00 0.94 -2.29
CA VAL A 107 -4.35 0.10 -1.27
C VAL A 107 -3.70 0.92 -0.17
N ASP A 108 -3.13 2.07 -0.49
CA ASP A 108 -2.42 2.91 0.47
C ASP A 108 -3.27 3.16 1.74
N PRO A 109 -4.46 3.79 1.68
CA PRO A 109 -5.27 3.98 2.88
C PRO A 109 -5.88 2.68 3.43
N LEU A 110 -6.04 1.63 2.61
CA LEU A 110 -6.60 0.35 3.05
C LEU A 110 -5.75 -0.30 4.14
N THR A 111 -4.43 -0.30 3.98
CA THR A 111 -3.53 -0.96 4.95
C THR A 111 -3.64 -0.34 6.33
N GLY A 112 -3.76 0.99 6.42
CA GLY A 112 -4.00 1.70 7.67
C GLY A 112 -5.33 1.33 8.34
N LEU A 113 -6.39 1.14 7.56
CA LEU A 113 -7.68 0.66 8.06
C LEU A 113 -7.57 -0.75 8.66
N ILE A 114 -6.88 -1.67 7.95
CA ILE A 114 -6.71 -3.05 8.41
C ILE A 114 -5.85 -3.09 9.68
N VAL A 115 -4.76 -2.33 9.75
CA VAL A 115 -3.91 -2.22 10.95
C VAL A 115 -4.74 -1.73 12.14
N ALA A 116 -5.54 -0.68 11.96
CA ALA A 116 -6.42 -0.20 13.02
C ALA A 116 -7.43 -1.26 13.48
N ALA A 117 -7.97 -2.06 12.54
CA ALA A 117 -8.87 -3.16 12.85
C ALA A 117 -8.18 -4.26 13.67
N VAL A 118 -6.92 -4.63 13.32
CA VAL A 118 -6.11 -5.57 14.10
C VAL A 118 -5.92 -5.08 15.54
N LEU A 119 -5.52 -3.82 15.70
CA LEU A 119 -5.24 -3.25 17.02
C LEU A 119 -6.48 -3.17 17.92
N MET A 120 -7.67 -3.03 17.33
CA MET A 120 -8.96 -3.03 18.05
C MET A 120 -9.53 -4.44 18.31
N HIS A 121 -9.04 -5.44 17.58
CA HIS A 121 -9.48 -6.81 17.78
C HIS A 121 -8.92 -7.37 19.10
N PRO A 122 -9.70 -8.11 19.92
CA PRO A 122 -9.22 -8.64 21.22
C PRO A 122 -7.95 -9.47 21.12
N GLN A 123 -7.78 -10.24 20.05
CA GLN A 123 -6.61 -11.08 19.82
C GLN A 123 -5.41 -10.33 19.24
N LYS A 124 -5.59 -9.12 18.68
CA LYS A 124 -4.56 -8.30 18.05
C LYS A 124 -3.69 -9.05 17.02
N LYS A 125 -4.32 -9.91 16.23
CA LYS A 125 -3.68 -10.72 15.18
C LYS A 125 -4.42 -10.57 13.86
N LEU A 126 -3.69 -10.47 12.76
CA LEU A 126 -4.28 -10.46 11.41
C LEU A 126 -5.13 -11.71 11.14
N ALA A 127 -4.64 -12.87 11.55
CA ALA A 127 -5.32 -14.16 11.38
C ALA A 127 -6.68 -14.25 12.13
N ALA A 128 -6.96 -13.34 13.05
CA ALA A 128 -8.22 -13.28 13.78
C ALA A 128 -9.27 -12.39 13.12
N LEU A 129 -8.89 -11.60 12.11
CA LEU A 129 -9.80 -10.73 11.40
C LEU A 129 -10.53 -11.49 10.29
N ASP A 130 -11.81 -11.20 10.17
CA ASP A 130 -12.60 -11.52 8.98
C ASP A 130 -13.03 -10.24 8.24
N VAL A 131 -13.50 -10.42 7.02
CA VAL A 131 -13.93 -9.31 6.17
C VAL A 131 -15.12 -8.56 6.78
N ASP A 132 -16.05 -9.28 7.41
CA ASP A 132 -17.23 -8.68 8.05
C ASP A 132 -16.85 -7.75 9.19
N PHE A 133 -15.83 -8.12 9.99
CA PHE A 133 -15.31 -7.24 11.03
C PHE A 133 -14.80 -5.93 10.44
N ILE A 134 -14.00 -6.00 9.37
CA ILE A 134 -13.45 -4.80 8.72
C ILE A 134 -14.54 -3.98 8.05
N LEU A 135 -15.53 -4.61 7.40
CA LEU A 135 -16.69 -3.92 6.81
C LEU A 135 -17.49 -3.13 7.85
N ARG A 136 -17.68 -3.68 9.04
CA ARG A 136 -18.30 -2.93 10.15
C ARG A 136 -17.49 -1.71 10.53
N ARG A 137 -16.16 -1.86 10.71
CA ARG A 137 -15.25 -0.76 11.03
C ARG A 137 -15.16 0.28 9.89
N PHE A 138 -15.22 -0.16 8.65
CA PHE A 138 -15.22 0.73 7.48
C PHE A 138 -16.37 1.73 7.53
N LYS A 139 -17.55 1.31 7.99
CA LYS A 139 -18.75 2.17 8.11
C LYS A 139 -18.67 3.19 9.25
N GLU A 140 -17.77 2.99 10.20
CA GLU A 140 -17.60 3.88 11.36
C GLU A 140 -16.69 5.06 10.97
N LYS A 141 -17.28 6.24 10.74
CA LYS A 141 -16.56 7.44 10.25
C LYS A 141 -15.39 7.88 11.15
N ARG A 142 -15.45 7.63 12.45
CA ARG A 142 -14.40 8.01 13.41
C ARG A 142 -13.31 6.95 13.57
N PHE A 143 -13.57 5.74 13.13
CA PHE A 143 -12.61 4.65 13.21
C PHE A 143 -11.56 4.83 12.13
N ALA A 144 -10.26 4.81 12.49
CA ALA A 144 -9.15 5.02 11.53
C ALA A 144 -9.45 6.20 10.57
N ALA A 145 -9.74 7.38 11.14
CA ALA A 145 -10.22 8.55 10.37
C ALA A 145 -9.24 9.03 9.31
N GLY A 146 -7.93 8.69 9.45
CA GLY A 146 -6.91 8.97 8.43
C GLY A 146 -6.95 8.05 7.21
N ALA A 147 -7.68 6.92 7.27
CA ALA A 147 -7.84 6.04 6.12
C ALA A 147 -9.02 6.54 5.27
N ASP A 148 -8.71 7.14 4.12
CA ASP A 148 -9.69 7.73 3.22
C ASP A 148 -10.60 6.65 2.62
N ARG A 149 -11.91 6.69 2.97
CA ARG A 149 -12.91 5.72 2.50
C ARG A 149 -13.26 5.88 1.03
N GLU A 150 -13.25 7.09 0.53
CA GLU A 150 -13.53 7.35 -0.89
C GLU A 150 -12.40 6.80 -1.75
N GLN A 151 -11.16 7.03 -1.33
CA GLN A 151 -9.98 6.48 -1.99
C GLN A 151 -9.99 4.94 -1.98
N ILE A 152 -10.29 4.29 -0.85
CA ILE A 152 -10.44 2.82 -0.77
C ILE A 152 -11.53 2.32 -1.73
N GLN A 153 -12.68 3.02 -1.82
CA GLN A 153 -13.79 2.63 -2.70
C GLN A 153 -13.47 2.74 -4.19
N THR A 154 -12.38 3.42 -4.57
CA THR A 154 -11.91 3.42 -5.96
C THR A 154 -11.51 2.03 -6.46
N CYS A 155 -11.43 1.03 -5.57
CA CYS A 155 -11.29 -0.39 -5.94
C CYS A 155 -12.34 -0.86 -6.96
N ALA A 156 -13.51 -0.20 -7.02
CA ALA A 156 -14.51 -0.44 -8.06
C ALA A 156 -13.96 -0.23 -9.48
N GLN A 157 -12.98 0.65 -9.67
CA GLN A 157 -12.30 0.86 -10.96
C GLN A 157 -11.38 -0.31 -11.35
N LEU A 158 -11.09 -1.22 -10.41
CA LEU A 158 -10.39 -2.48 -10.64
C LEU A 158 -11.35 -3.62 -11.00
N GLY A 159 -12.67 -3.37 -10.97
CA GLY A 159 -13.71 -4.39 -11.13
C GLY A 159 -13.95 -5.23 -9.85
N LEU A 160 -13.47 -4.76 -8.70
CA LEU A 160 -13.63 -5.43 -7.41
C LEU A 160 -14.75 -4.77 -6.59
N SER A 161 -15.56 -5.58 -5.93
CA SER A 161 -16.39 -5.12 -4.83
C SER A 161 -15.50 -4.73 -3.63
N LEU A 162 -16.01 -3.88 -2.73
CA LEU A 162 -15.29 -3.55 -1.49
C LEU A 162 -14.96 -4.80 -0.68
N GLU A 163 -15.87 -5.76 -0.61
CA GLU A 163 -15.69 -7.01 0.14
C GLU A 163 -14.55 -7.85 -0.44
N GLU A 164 -14.49 -8.02 -1.77
CA GLU A 164 -13.38 -8.71 -2.45
C GLU A 164 -12.05 -7.99 -2.23
N PHE A 165 -12.05 -6.66 -2.31
CA PHE A 165 -10.85 -5.85 -2.11
C PHE A 165 -10.33 -5.96 -0.68
N LEU A 166 -11.21 -5.93 0.35
CA LEU A 166 -10.86 -6.15 1.75
C LEU A 166 -10.30 -7.55 1.97
N LYS A 167 -10.88 -8.58 1.33
CA LYS A 167 -10.40 -9.95 1.40
C LYS A 167 -8.97 -10.07 0.85
N LEU A 168 -8.74 -9.54 -0.36
CA LEU A 168 -7.41 -9.54 -0.99
C LEU A 168 -6.40 -8.74 -0.15
N GLY A 169 -6.83 -7.63 0.44
CA GLY A 169 -6.03 -6.84 1.37
C GLY A 169 -5.59 -7.63 2.60
N LEU A 170 -6.52 -8.35 3.23
CA LEU A 170 -6.21 -9.24 4.37
C LEU A 170 -5.24 -10.35 3.97
N GLU A 171 -5.47 -11.02 2.85
CA GLU A 171 -4.61 -12.09 2.34
C GLU A 171 -3.19 -11.57 2.07
N GLY A 172 -3.05 -10.41 1.44
CA GLY A 172 -1.76 -9.79 1.15
C GLY A 172 -1.01 -9.39 2.42
N MET A 173 -1.69 -8.79 3.40
CA MET A 173 -1.06 -8.44 4.67
C MET A 173 -0.71 -9.68 5.50
N ALA A 174 -1.52 -10.75 5.43
CA ALA A 174 -1.23 -12.03 6.11
C ALA A 174 0.06 -12.66 5.61
N ALA A 175 0.37 -12.54 4.31
CA ALA A 175 1.62 -13.05 3.73
C ALA A 175 2.90 -12.38 4.30
N VAL A 176 2.77 -11.20 4.88
CA VAL A 176 3.89 -10.42 5.48
C VAL A 176 3.70 -10.18 6.99
N ALA A 177 2.76 -10.87 7.63
CA ALA A 177 2.36 -10.64 9.03
C ALA A 177 3.53 -10.62 10.02
N ASP A 178 4.49 -11.54 9.88
CA ASP A 178 5.67 -11.62 10.75
C ASP A 178 6.52 -10.34 10.68
N GLN A 179 6.65 -9.72 9.50
CA GLN A 179 7.38 -8.47 9.30
C GLN A 179 6.61 -7.28 9.89
N LEU A 180 5.29 -7.36 9.97
CA LEU A 180 4.42 -6.35 10.56
C LEU A 180 4.37 -6.47 12.09
N GLY A 181 4.64 -7.67 12.63
CA GLY A 181 4.59 -7.96 14.06
C GLY A 181 3.17 -8.27 14.56
N PHE A 182 2.35 -8.95 13.73
CA PHE A 182 0.98 -9.37 14.03
C PHE A 182 0.83 -10.89 14.06
#